data_c610af85dfa8b02705fd82bc0f66f833
#
_entry.id   c610af85dfa8b02705fd82bc0f66f833
#
_cell.length_a   1.000
_cell.length_b   1.000
_cell.length_c   1.000
_cell.angle_alpha   90.00
_cell.angle_beta   90.00
_cell.angle_gamma   90.00
#
_symmetry.space_group_name_H-M   'P 1'
#
loop_
_entity.id
_entity.type
_entity.pdbx_description
1 polymer ?
#
loop_
_entity_poly.entity_id
_entity_poly.type
_entity_poly.pdbx_seq_one_letter_code
_entity_poly.pdbx_strand_id
1 'polypeptide(L)'
;GDVYKRQHEDRPKSKFFIDNLFEDFISLKGDRYYGEDKSVITGFAKFEGQSVLVIGQEKGENLETRIERNFGMMRPEGYRKTIRLMELADKFNIPIISFIDTPGAYPGVGAEERGQAEAIAKSIECCMKLKVPTLAIVIGEGGSGGAIALASSNKVLMLENAIYSVISPEGCATILWSCLLYTSDAADDIPG
;
A
#
# COMPACT_ATOMS: atom_id res chain seq x y z
N GLY A 1 17.66 13.87 5.50
CA GLY A 1 17.36 12.99 6.58
C GLY A 1 16.37 11.88 6.25
N ASP A 2 15.19 11.93 6.82
CA ASP A 2 14.25 10.79 6.81
C ASP A 2 13.62 10.48 5.44
N VAL A 3 13.43 11.51 4.59
CA VAL A 3 12.93 11.33 3.21
C VAL A 3 13.84 10.41 2.42
N TYR A 4 15.16 10.65 2.48
CA TYR A 4 16.15 9.83 1.79
C TYR A 4 16.12 8.37 2.27
N LYS A 5 16.00 8.14 3.58
CA LYS A 5 15.99 6.79 4.16
C LYS A 5 14.75 5.98 3.76
N ARG A 6 13.55 6.59 3.79
CA ARG A 6 12.30 5.87 3.44
C ARG A 6 12.15 5.60 1.95
N GLN A 7 12.80 6.39 1.09
CA GLN A 7 12.77 6.25 -0.37
C GLN A 7 14.03 5.61 -0.94
N HIS A 8 14.97 5.19 -0.07
CA HIS A 8 16.22 4.60 -0.51
C HIS A 8 15.99 3.38 -1.40
N GLU A 9 16.80 3.23 -2.46
CA GLU A 9 16.63 2.16 -3.45
C GLU A 9 16.74 0.77 -2.82
N ASP A 10 17.71 0.59 -1.90
CA ASP A 10 17.94 -0.67 -1.20
C ASP A 10 16.94 -0.96 -0.07
N ARG A 11 15.97 -0.06 0.19
CA ARG A 11 14.95 -0.33 1.20
C ARG A 11 14.10 -1.52 0.76
N PRO A 12 13.95 -2.58 1.59
CA PRO A 12 13.17 -3.75 1.26
C PRO A 12 11.73 -3.39 0.87
N LYS A 13 11.25 -3.94 -0.24
CA LYS A 13 9.87 -3.77 -0.73
C LYS A 13 9.00 -4.94 -0.27
N SER A 14 7.70 -4.87 -0.52
CA SER A 14 6.76 -5.92 -0.11
C SER A 14 7.15 -7.31 -0.57
N LYS A 15 7.64 -7.43 -1.81
CA LYS A 15 8.10 -8.72 -2.34
C LYS A 15 9.20 -9.35 -1.49
N PHE A 16 10.16 -8.55 -1.01
CA PHE A 16 11.23 -9.05 -0.12
C PHE A 16 10.65 -9.68 1.15
N PHE A 17 9.70 -9.01 1.80
CA PHE A 17 9.08 -9.54 3.01
C PHE A 17 8.26 -10.79 2.72
N ILE A 18 7.54 -10.81 1.59
CA ILE A 18 6.75 -11.98 1.18
C ILE A 18 7.66 -13.19 0.98
N ASP A 19 8.76 -13.03 0.26
CA ASP A 19 9.68 -14.13 -0.08
C ASP A 19 10.47 -14.65 1.15
N ASN A 20 10.66 -13.83 2.17
CA ASN A 20 11.50 -14.19 3.32
C ASN A 20 10.73 -14.55 4.60
N LEU A 21 9.48 -14.14 4.74
CA LEU A 21 8.69 -14.39 5.95
C LEU A 21 7.65 -15.49 5.79
N PHE A 22 7.29 -15.85 4.55
CA PHE A 22 6.17 -16.76 4.29
C PHE A 22 6.62 -17.97 3.47
N GLU A 23 5.96 -19.08 3.73
CA GLU A 23 6.11 -20.33 2.99
C GLU A 23 4.90 -20.55 2.08
N ASP A 24 5.07 -21.33 1.03
CA ASP A 24 4.01 -21.80 0.11
C ASP A 24 3.14 -20.64 -0.44
N PHE A 25 3.75 -19.50 -0.81
CA PHE A 25 3.00 -18.36 -1.34
C PHE A 25 2.35 -18.67 -2.70
N ILE A 26 1.04 -18.60 -2.74
CA ILE A 26 0.21 -18.81 -3.93
C ILE A 26 -0.38 -17.47 -4.35
N SER A 27 0.19 -16.87 -5.41
CA SER A 27 -0.27 -15.58 -5.93
C SER A 27 -1.66 -15.68 -6.55
N LEU A 28 -2.55 -14.76 -6.16
CA LEU A 28 -3.89 -14.62 -6.72
C LEU A 28 -4.04 -13.25 -7.38
N LYS A 29 -4.42 -13.24 -8.65
CA LYS A 29 -4.45 -12.06 -9.51
C LYS A 29 -5.87 -11.69 -9.93
N GLY A 30 -6.02 -10.45 -10.37
CA GLY A 30 -7.23 -9.92 -11.02
C GLY A 30 -8.38 -9.62 -10.06
N ASP A 31 -9.13 -8.56 -10.39
CA ASP A 31 -10.31 -8.13 -9.63
C ASP A 31 -11.62 -8.86 -10.03
N ARG A 32 -11.57 -9.70 -11.05
CA ARG A 32 -12.72 -10.42 -11.65
C ARG A 32 -13.74 -9.47 -12.32
N TYR A 33 -13.34 -8.24 -12.59
CA TYR A 33 -14.19 -7.24 -13.22
C TYR A 33 -13.52 -6.55 -14.40
N TYR A 34 -12.32 -5.99 -14.21
CA TYR A 34 -11.59 -5.24 -15.22
C TYR A 34 -10.23 -5.85 -15.56
N GLY A 35 -9.40 -6.15 -14.55
CA GLY A 35 -8.07 -6.64 -14.84
C GLY A 35 -7.17 -6.84 -13.61
N GLU A 36 -5.88 -6.86 -13.89
CA GLU A 36 -4.83 -6.99 -12.90
C GLU A 36 -4.17 -5.63 -12.61
N ASP A 37 -3.89 -5.39 -11.35
CA ASP A 37 -3.05 -4.27 -10.92
C ASP A 37 -1.77 -4.81 -10.27
N LYS A 38 -0.63 -4.57 -10.92
CA LYS A 38 0.68 -5.03 -10.48
C LYS A 38 1.26 -4.22 -9.32
N SER A 39 0.66 -3.08 -8.97
CA SER A 39 1.06 -2.25 -7.82
C SER A 39 0.75 -2.90 -6.47
N VAL A 40 0.02 -4.00 -6.46
CA VAL A 40 -0.25 -4.79 -5.26
C VAL A 40 -0.11 -6.28 -5.53
N ILE A 41 0.71 -6.94 -4.71
CA ILE A 41 0.88 -8.39 -4.69
C ILE A 41 -0.11 -8.97 -3.69
N THR A 42 -0.82 -10.02 -4.08
CA THR A 42 -1.81 -10.67 -3.21
C THR A 42 -1.74 -12.18 -3.35
N GLY A 43 -1.93 -12.88 -2.25
CA GLY A 43 -1.95 -14.35 -2.27
C GLY A 43 -2.13 -14.96 -0.89
N PHE A 44 -2.39 -16.25 -0.86
CA PHE A 44 -2.36 -17.02 0.39
C PHE A 44 -0.98 -17.64 0.58
N ALA A 45 -0.57 -17.73 1.84
CA ALA A 45 0.72 -18.28 2.23
C ALA A 45 0.62 -18.96 3.59
N LYS A 46 1.74 -19.49 4.08
CA LYS A 46 1.88 -19.95 5.47
C LYS A 46 2.84 -19.04 6.23
N PHE A 47 2.48 -18.70 7.44
CA PHE A 47 3.32 -18.03 8.42
C PHE A 47 3.36 -18.89 9.68
N GLU A 48 4.53 -19.42 10.03
CA GLU A 48 4.71 -20.38 11.15
C GLU A 48 3.67 -21.53 11.12
N GLY A 49 3.45 -22.08 9.92
CA GLY A 49 2.52 -23.19 9.71
C GLY A 49 1.04 -22.78 9.65
N GLN A 50 0.66 -21.53 9.92
CA GLN A 50 -0.70 -21.04 9.85
C GLN A 50 -0.97 -20.38 8.49
N SER A 51 -2.11 -20.70 7.86
CA SER A 51 -2.55 -20.03 6.63
C SER A 51 -2.87 -18.57 6.89
N VAL A 52 -2.37 -17.68 6.03
CA VAL A 52 -2.59 -16.25 6.06
C VAL A 52 -2.88 -15.70 4.66
N LEU A 53 -3.69 -14.66 4.56
CA LEU A 53 -3.75 -13.83 3.36
C LEU A 53 -2.66 -12.77 3.46
N VAL A 54 -1.85 -12.64 2.44
CA VAL A 54 -0.81 -11.61 2.34
C VAL A 54 -1.17 -10.64 1.24
N ILE A 55 -1.11 -9.35 1.57
CA ILE A 55 -1.34 -8.22 0.67
C ILE A 55 -0.11 -7.31 0.77
N GLY A 56 0.52 -6.95 -0.35
CA GLY A 56 1.69 -6.07 -0.33
C GLY A 56 1.64 -5.03 -1.44
N GLN A 57 1.60 -3.74 -1.08
CA GLN A 57 1.82 -2.67 -2.04
C GLN A 57 3.27 -2.71 -2.49
N GLU A 58 3.49 -2.75 -3.80
CA GLU A 58 4.80 -3.02 -4.38
C GLU A 58 5.21 -1.92 -5.36
N LYS A 59 6.29 -1.22 -5.02
CA LYS A 59 6.84 -0.12 -5.85
C LYS A 59 7.69 -0.59 -7.02
N GLY A 60 8.25 -1.79 -6.93
CA GLY A 60 9.26 -2.29 -7.86
C GLY A 60 10.69 -1.90 -7.47
N GLU A 61 11.65 -2.64 -8.02
CA GLU A 61 13.06 -2.55 -7.65
C GLU A 61 13.85 -1.57 -8.56
N ASN A 62 13.56 -1.56 -9.85
CA ASN A 62 14.19 -0.70 -10.86
C ASN A 62 13.15 0.19 -11.55
N LEU A 63 13.60 1.13 -12.38
CA LEU A 63 12.72 2.09 -13.05
C LEU A 63 11.63 1.42 -13.88
N GLU A 64 11.95 0.36 -14.62
CA GLU A 64 11.01 -0.36 -15.46
C GLU A 64 9.88 -0.98 -14.62
N THR A 65 10.23 -1.73 -13.58
CA THR A 65 9.26 -2.35 -12.67
C THR A 65 8.50 -1.31 -11.84
N ARG A 66 9.09 -0.17 -11.51
CA ARG A 66 8.40 0.95 -10.84
C ARG A 66 7.31 1.55 -11.71
N ILE A 67 7.61 1.77 -13.00
CA ILE A 67 6.62 2.27 -13.96
C ILE A 67 5.49 1.24 -14.13
N GLU A 68 5.82 -0.03 -14.31
CA GLU A 68 4.86 -1.12 -14.44
C GLU A 68 3.91 -1.23 -13.22
N ARG A 69 4.42 -0.93 -12.03
CA ARG A 69 3.70 -0.98 -10.74
C ARG A 69 3.17 0.36 -10.28
N ASN A 70 3.14 1.36 -11.16
CA ASN A 70 2.68 2.72 -10.85
C ASN A 70 3.32 3.27 -9.54
N PHE A 71 4.59 2.95 -9.25
CA PHE A 71 5.28 3.35 -8.02
C PHE A 71 4.56 2.94 -6.72
N GLY A 72 3.83 1.84 -6.73
CA GLY A 72 3.02 1.38 -5.62
C GLY A 72 1.66 2.07 -5.48
N MET A 73 1.29 2.92 -6.43
CA MET A 73 -0.02 3.57 -6.45
C MET A 73 -1.07 2.66 -7.09
N MET A 74 -1.97 2.17 -6.27
CA MET A 74 -3.01 1.25 -6.71
C MET A 74 -4.08 1.95 -7.54
N ARG A 75 -4.54 1.25 -8.57
CA ARG A 75 -5.72 1.58 -9.39
C ARG A 75 -6.97 0.92 -8.79
N PRO A 76 -8.19 1.27 -9.27
CA PRO A 76 -9.44 0.68 -8.75
C PRO A 76 -9.45 -0.86 -8.75
N GLU A 77 -8.89 -1.47 -9.79
CA GLU A 77 -8.78 -2.92 -9.89
C GLU A 77 -7.89 -3.55 -8.83
N GLY A 78 -6.87 -2.83 -8.34
CA GLY A 78 -6.05 -3.25 -7.21
C GLY A 78 -6.85 -3.30 -5.91
N TYR A 79 -7.60 -2.25 -5.59
CA TYR A 79 -8.48 -2.23 -4.40
C TYR A 79 -9.57 -3.30 -4.50
N ARG A 80 -10.21 -3.47 -5.66
CA ARG A 80 -11.23 -4.52 -5.84
C ARG A 80 -10.64 -5.93 -5.69
N LYS A 81 -9.43 -6.15 -6.18
CA LYS A 81 -8.70 -7.42 -5.98
C LYS A 81 -8.47 -7.69 -4.48
N THR A 82 -8.01 -6.69 -3.72
CA THR A 82 -7.78 -6.85 -2.29
C THR A 82 -9.07 -7.10 -1.53
N ILE A 83 -10.15 -6.35 -1.81
CA ILE A 83 -11.49 -6.57 -1.23
C ILE A 83 -11.93 -8.02 -1.42
N ARG A 84 -11.91 -8.49 -2.66
CA ARG A 84 -12.30 -9.87 -3.00
C ARG A 84 -11.55 -10.92 -2.19
N LEU A 85 -10.25 -10.71 -1.98
CA LEU A 85 -9.42 -11.67 -1.25
C LEU A 85 -9.58 -11.52 0.28
N MET A 86 -9.79 -10.32 0.79
CA MET A 86 -10.11 -10.08 2.20
C MET A 86 -11.44 -10.75 2.58
N GLU A 87 -12.48 -10.61 1.75
CA GLU A 87 -13.75 -11.30 1.96
C GLU A 87 -13.61 -12.83 1.91
N LEU A 88 -12.75 -13.33 1.01
CA LEU A 88 -12.44 -14.76 0.94
C LEU A 88 -11.72 -15.24 2.20
N ALA A 89 -10.74 -14.49 2.69
CA ALA A 89 -10.03 -14.80 3.93
C ALA A 89 -10.96 -14.79 5.14
N ASP A 90 -11.84 -13.80 5.24
CA ASP A 90 -12.83 -13.70 6.32
C ASP A 90 -13.79 -14.90 6.33
N LYS A 91 -14.25 -15.31 5.13
CA LYS A 91 -15.12 -16.48 4.97
C LYS A 91 -14.48 -17.78 5.48
N PHE A 92 -13.17 -17.93 5.35
CA PHE A 92 -12.43 -19.14 5.76
C PHE A 92 -11.69 -18.96 7.11
N ASN A 93 -11.95 -17.88 7.83
CA ASN A 93 -11.30 -17.54 9.10
C ASN A 93 -9.76 -17.49 9.00
N ILE A 94 -9.24 -16.93 7.92
CA ILE A 94 -7.81 -16.80 7.64
C ILE A 94 -7.37 -15.36 8.01
N PRO A 95 -6.40 -15.20 8.92
CA PRO A 95 -5.83 -13.87 9.25
C PRO A 95 -5.21 -13.17 8.04
N ILE A 96 -5.16 -11.84 8.12
CA ILE A 96 -4.70 -10.99 7.02
C ILE A 96 -3.48 -10.18 7.46
N ILE A 97 -2.43 -10.20 6.64
CA ILE A 97 -1.22 -9.39 6.83
C ILE A 97 -1.05 -8.49 5.60
N SER A 98 -0.97 -7.17 5.83
CA SER A 98 -0.81 -6.18 4.77
C SER A 98 0.49 -5.40 4.93
N PHE A 99 1.30 -5.34 3.88
CA PHE A 99 2.48 -4.47 3.79
C PHE A 99 2.11 -3.19 3.04
N ILE A 100 2.33 -2.04 3.67
CA ILE A 100 1.96 -0.73 3.16
C ILE A 100 3.20 -0.01 2.67
N ASP A 101 3.25 0.27 1.38
CA ASP A 101 4.30 1.08 0.76
C ASP A 101 3.78 1.79 -0.49
N THR A 102 3.11 2.91 -0.29
CA THR A 102 2.54 3.73 -1.36
C THR A 102 2.59 5.21 -1.02
N PRO A 103 2.89 6.10 -2.00
CA PRO A 103 2.71 7.54 -1.82
C PRO A 103 1.23 7.98 -1.85
N GLY A 104 0.33 7.11 -2.32
CA GLY A 104 -1.10 7.38 -2.44
C GLY A 104 -1.79 6.48 -3.46
N ALA A 105 -3.05 6.78 -3.78
CA ALA A 105 -3.78 6.14 -4.86
C ALA A 105 -3.34 6.70 -6.23
N TYR A 106 -3.45 5.90 -7.29
CA TYR A 106 -3.12 6.34 -8.65
C TYR A 106 -4.05 7.47 -9.12
N PRO A 107 -3.51 8.65 -9.51
CA PRO A 107 -4.31 9.85 -9.78
C PRO A 107 -4.74 9.99 -11.25
N GLY A 108 -4.60 8.97 -12.08
CA GLY A 108 -4.87 9.05 -13.51
C GLY A 108 -6.37 9.06 -13.85
N VAL A 109 -6.74 9.76 -14.93
CA VAL A 109 -8.12 9.86 -15.44
C VAL A 109 -8.79 8.49 -15.59
N GLY A 110 -8.09 7.52 -16.17
CA GLY A 110 -8.63 6.16 -16.30
C GLY A 110 -8.92 5.46 -14.97
N ALA A 111 -8.28 5.85 -13.86
CA ALA A 111 -8.64 5.35 -12.54
C ALA A 111 -9.92 6.03 -12.01
N GLU A 112 -10.06 7.33 -12.22
CA GLU A 112 -11.29 8.06 -11.86
C GLU A 112 -12.51 7.53 -12.61
N GLU A 113 -12.39 7.32 -13.93
CA GLU A 113 -13.45 6.73 -14.78
C GLU A 113 -13.88 5.33 -14.30
N ARG A 114 -12.97 4.56 -13.71
CA ARG A 114 -13.26 3.23 -13.16
C ARG A 114 -13.59 3.23 -11.67
N GLY A 115 -13.85 4.40 -11.07
CA GLY A 115 -14.37 4.54 -9.72
C GLY A 115 -13.28 4.44 -8.64
N GLN A 116 -12.16 5.16 -8.77
CA GLN A 116 -11.05 5.14 -7.80
C GLN A 116 -11.50 5.48 -6.38
N ALA A 117 -12.25 6.56 -6.20
CA ALA A 117 -12.73 6.97 -4.87
C ALA A 117 -13.66 5.92 -4.25
N GLU A 118 -14.57 5.36 -5.05
CA GLU A 118 -15.48 4.29 -4.61
C GLU A 118 -14.71 3.03 -4.20
N ALA A 119 -13.71 2.62 -4.99
CA ALA A 119 -12.90 1.44 -4.70
C ALA A 119 -12.11 1.60 -3.38
N ILE A 120 -11.56 2.79 -3.12
CA ILE A 120 -10.88 3.12 -1.85
C ILE A 120 -11.88 3.05 -0.69
N ALA A 121 -13.04 3.71 -0.81
CA ALA A 121 -14.05 3.73 0.24
C ALA A 121 -14.56 2.31 0.56
N LYS A 122 -14.81 1.48 -0.44
CA LYS A 122 -15.21 0.08 -0.27
C LYS A 122 -14.11 -0.77 0.36
N SER A 123 -12.83 -0.49 0.07
CA SER A 123 -11.72 -1.19 0.72
C SER A 123 -11.66 -0.89 2.22
N ILE A 124 -11.82 0.38 2.61
CA ILE A 124 -11.89 0.79 4.01
C ILE A 124 -13.10 0.12 4.70
N GLU A 125 -14.27 0.18 4.08
CA GLU A 125 -15.48 -0.46 4.60
C GLU A 125 -15.30 -1.97 4.78
N CYS A 126 -14.67 -2.64 3.81
CA CYS A 126 -14.34 -4.06 3.89
C CYS A 126 -13.45 -4.33 5.11
N CYS A 127 -12.33 -3.61 5.25
CA CYS A 127 -11.42 -3.77 6.39
C CYS A 127 -12.15 -3.65 7.74
N MET A 128 -13.08 -2.70 7.87
CA MET A 128 -13.85 -2.50 9.10
C MET A 128 -14.88 -3.59 9.38
N LYS A 129 -15.31 -4.35 8.39
CA LYS A 129 -16.30 -5.44 8.52
C LYS A 129 -15.68 -6.81 8.79
N LEU A 130 -14.37 -6.95 8.56
CA LEU A 130 -13.65 -8.21 8.76
C LEU A 130 -13.73 -8.67 10.21
N LYS A 131 -13.95 -9.96 10.41
CA LYS A 131 -14.00 -10.63 11.71
C LYS A 131 -12.68 -11.32 12.05
N VAL A 132 -11.87 -11.61 11.05
CA VAL A 132 -10.55 -12.22 11.22
C VAL A 132 -9.52 -11.19 11.70
N PRO A 133 -8.48 -11.62 12.43
CA PRO A 133 -7.38 -10.74 12.80
C PRO A 133 -6.71 -10.09 11.58
N THR A 134 -6.49 -8.79 11.65
CA THR A 134 -5.83 -8.03 10.60
C THR A 134 -4.64 -7.26 11.14
N LEU A 135 -3.50 -7.34 10.45
CA LEU A 135 -2.27 -6.65 10.76
C LEU A 135 -1.80 -5.86 9.53
N ALA A 136 -1.59 -4.56 9.68
CA ALA A 136 -0.93 -3.75 8.67
C ALA A 136 0.47 -3.33 9.13
N ILE A 137 1.44 -3.38 8.23
CA ILE A 137 2.83 -3.01 8.49
C ILE A 137 3.25 -1.95 7.48
N VAL A 138 3.49 -0.72 7.94
CA VAL A 138 4.01 0.35 7.10
C VAL A 138 5.51 0.15 6.95
N ILE A 139 5.94 -0.27 5.76
CA ILE A 139 7.34 -0.64 5.49
C ILE A 139 8.15 0.50 4.86
N GLY A 140 7.50 1.50 4.31
CA GLY A 140 8.13 2.66 3.68
C GLY A 140 7.24 3.89 3.77
N GLU A 141 6.41 4.10 2.77
CA GLU A 141 5.45 5.20 2.75
C GLU A 141 4.03 4.69 2.94
N GLY A 142 3.31 5.27 3.90
CA GLY A 142 1.88 5.10 4.08
C GLY A 142 1.16 6.39 3.73
N GLY A 143 0.93 6.65 2.44
CA GLY A 143 0.39 7.91 1.94
C GLY A 143 -1.12 7.88 1.70
N SER A 144 -1.84 8.86 2.29
CA SER A 144 -3.21 9.25 1.94
C SER A 144 -4.22 8.08 1.94
N GLY A 145 -5.28 8.21 1.14
CA GLY A 145 -6.31 7.18 0.96
C GLY A 145 -5.79 5.84 0.48
N GLY A 146 -4.70 5.84 -0.30
CA GLY A 146 -4.07 4.62 -0.79
C GLY A 146 -3.51 3.72 0.31
N ALA A 147 -2.98 4.31 1.36
CA ALA A 147 -2.51 3.58 2.53
C ALA A 147 -3.67 3.18 3.46
N ILE A 148 -4.59 4.12 3.76
CA ILE A 148 -5.72 3.90 4.67
C ILE A 148 -6.61 2.76 4.17
N ALA A 149 -6.77 2.61 2.86
CA ALA A 149 -7.55 1.55 2.23
C ALA A 149 -7.16 0.13 2.64
N LEU A 150 -5.91 -0.08 3.09
CA LEU A 150 -5.41 -1.37 3.55
C LEU A 150 -4.93 -1.33 5.02
N ALA A 151 -4.67 -0.14 5.56
CA ALA A 151 -4.17 0.03 6.92
C ALA A 151 -5.27 0.16 7.98
N SER A 152 -6.55 0.12 7.57
CA SER A 152 -7.71 0.06 8.50
C SER A 152 -7.81 -1.33 9.15
N SER A 153 -6.81 -1.66 9.96
CA SER A 153 -6.56 -3.00 10.54
C SER A 153 -6.67 -2.98 12.05
N ASN A 154 -6.83 -4.14 12.68
CA ASN A 154 -6.87 -4.26 14.16
C ASN A 154 -5.56 -3.77 14.79
N LYS A 155 -4.43 -3.99 14.13
CA LYS A 155 -3.12 -3.53 14.56
C LYS A 155 -2.33 -2.96 13.39
N VAL A 156 -1.70 -1.81 13.62
CA VAL A 156 -0.79 -1.18 12.67
C VAL A 156 0.60 -1.13 13.30
N LEU A 157 1.58 -1.68 12.59
CA LEU A 157 2.99 -1.57 12.91
C LEU A 157 3.67 -0.66 11.89
N MET A 158 4.81 -0.11 12.25
CA MET A 158 5.57 0.75 11.37
C MET A 158 7.06 0.48 11.54
N LEU A 159 7.77 0.30 10.43
CA LEU A 159 9.23 0.13 10.47
C LEU A 159 9.91 1.47 10.75
N GLU A 160 11.14 1.39 11.26
CA GLU A 160 11.99 2.58 11.45
C GLU A 160 12.14 3.37 10.15
N ASN A 161 12.08 4.69 10.24
CA ASN A 161 12.12 5.63 9.12
C ASN A 161 10.96 5.52 8.11
N ALA A 162 9.93 4.70 8.38
CA ALA A 162 8.69 4.74 7.62
C ALA A 162 7.84 5.96 8.00
N ILE A 163 6.94 6.37 7.12
CA ILE A 163 6.00 7.47 7.36
C ILE A 163 4.57 6.99 7.12
N TYR A 164 3.63 7.44 7.95
CA TYR A 164 2.21 7.22 7.74
C TYR A 164 1.46 8.54 7.93
N SER A 165 0.98 9.12 6.84
CA SER A 165 0.34 10.43 6.85
C SER A 165 -0.73 10.58 5.78
N VAL A 166 -1.69 11.48 6.02
CA VAL A 166 -2.76 11.80 5.06
C VAL A 166 -2.23 12.53 3.84
N ILE A 167 -1.17 13.33 4.00
CA ILE A 167 -0.51 14.09 2.95
C ILE A 167 1.00 14.01 3.12
N SER A 168 1.75 14.02 2.02
CA SER A 168 3.21 14.08 2.09
C SER A 168 3.67 15.41 2.72
N PRO A 169 4.82 15.45 3.40
CA PRO A 169 5.40 16.71 3.91
C PRO A 169 5.53 17.78 2.83
N GLU A 170 5.93 17.39 1.63
CA GLU A 170 6.08 18.26 0.46
C GLU A 170 4.71 18.83 0.01
N GLY A 171 3.68 17.98 -0.06
CA GLY A 171 2.31 18.41 -0.37
C GLY A 171 1.75 19.35 0.71
N CYS A 172 2.02 19.07 1.97
CA CYS A 172 1.62 19.93 3.09
C CYS A 172 2.29 21.31 2.98
N ALA A 173 3.59 21.34 2.73
CA ALA A 173 4.33 22.59 2.55
C ALA A 173 3.80 23.40 1.35
N THR A 174 3.49 22.76 0.23
CA THR A 174 2.89 23.42 -0.93
C THR A 174 1.55 24.09 -0.59
N ILE A 175 0.70 23.41 0.18
CA ILE A 175 -0.61 23.96 0.59
C ILE A 175 -0.46 25.10 1.58
N LEU A 176 0.38 24.92 2.63
CA LEU A 176 0.49 25.89 3.72
C LEU A 176 1.25 27.15 3.33
N TRP A 177 2.27 27.03 2.50
CA TRP A 177 3.14 28.17 2.15
C TRP A 177 3.05 28.58 0.67
N SER A 178 2.17 27.95 -0.10
CA SER A 178 2.05 28.21 -1.56
C SER A 178 3.41 28.09 -2.26
N CYS A 179 4.29 27.25 -1.77
CA CYS A 179 5.66 27.08 -2.21
C CYS A 179 5.81 25.79 -2.98
N LEU A 180 6.39 25.85 -4.17
CA LEU A 180 6.83 24.69 -4.91
C LEU A 180 8.19 24.27 -4.35
N LEU A 181 8.22 23.21 -3.57
CA LEU A 181 9.47 22.60 -3.11
C LEU A 181 10.09 21.81 -4.28
N TYR A 182 11.10 22.37 -4.91
CA TYR A 182 11.80 21.71 -6.02
C TYR A 182 12.84 20.68 -5.57
N THR A 183 13.26 20.72 -4.29
CA THR A 183 14.26 19.80 -3.76
C THR A 183 13.88 19.34 -2.34
N SER A 184 14.38 18.19 -1.95
CA SER A 184 14.22 17.64 -0.60
C SER A 184 14.88 18.48 0.50
N ASP A 185 15.79 19.39 0.11
CA ASP A 185 16.54 20.24 1.06
C ASP A 185 15.80 21.52 1.44
N ALA A 186 14.72 21.86 0.71
CA ALA A 186 13.94 23.07 1.00
C ALA A 186 13.17 23.01 2.33
N ALA A 187 13.05 21.84 2.96
CA ALA A 187 12.44 21.70 4.28
C ALA A 187 13.37 22.17 5.42
N ASP A 188 14.67 22.24 5.18
CA ASP A 188 15.68 22.66 6.17
C ASP A 188 15.86 24.20 6.20
N ASP A 189 15.33 24.91 5.21
CA ASP A 189 15.46 26.38 5.06
C ASP A 189 14.25 27.16 5.60
N ILE A 190 13.35 26.55 6.35
CA ILE A 190 12.19 27.25 6.93
C ILE A 190 12.64 27.98 8.21
N PRO A 191 12.61 29.33 8.25
CA PRO A 191 12.88 30.05 9.48
C PRO A 191 11.84 29.71 10.54
N GLY A 192 12.29 29.39 11.75
CA GLY A 192 11.46 29.09 12.91
C GLY A 192 10.60 30.26 13.40
#